data_4a687e658c7f3fad71c769a76cda8773
#
_entry.id   4a687e658c7f3fad71c769a76cda8773
#
_cell.length_a   1.000
_cell.length_b   1.000
_cell.length_c   1.000
_cell.angle_alpha   90.00
_cell.angle_beta   90.00
_cell.angle_gamma   90.00
#
_symmetry.space_group_name_H-M   'P 1'
#
loop_
_entity.id
_entity.type
_entity.pdbx_description
1 polymer ?
#
loop_
_entity_poly.entity_id
_entity_poly.type
_entity_poly.pdbx_seq_one_letter_code
_entity_poly.pdbx_strand_id
1 'polypeptide(L)'
;MSEGGFHVHGPHDHELEHAAQHEPKGMAGQLAVVTAILATVGAMFAYMGGATQANAGLFKNDAAIKKTEAANQWSYYQSKSAKQNLSELAVELAPPARHDFYAEEIKRYKAEKNDIKAAAEKLEAESKAFDDQSAEQMHQHHRWAQATTALQIAIAMAAIALLTKKRWLEGAVFALSAIGLALGALAWMHV
;
A
#
# COMPACT_ATOMS: atom_id res chain seq x y z
N MET A 1 44.49 -5.20 16.36
CA MET A 1 43.56 -5.13 15.24
C MET A 1 42.18 -4.99 15.85
N SER A 2 41.61 -3.77 15.90
CA SER A 2 40.29 -3.51 16.47
C SER A 2 39.27 -3.72 15.37
N GLU A 3 38.40 -4.69 15.56
CA GLU A 3 37.22 -4.88 14.72
C GLU A 3 36.22 -3.73 14.98
N GLY A 4 36.21 -2.76 14.07
CA GLY A 4 35.19 -1.73 14.04
C GLY A 4 33.87 -2.28 13.47
N GLY A 5 33.05 -2.90 14.33
CA GLY A 5 31.70 -3.22 13.99
C GLY A 5 30.87 -1.95 13.77
N PHE A 6 30.11 -1.90 12.71
CA PHE A 6 29.19 -0.79 12.41
C PHE A 6 28.02 -0.87 13.40
N HIS A 7 28.07 -0.07 14.46
CA HIS A 7 26.96 0.04 15.43
C HIS A 7 26.10 1.24 15.08
N VAL A 8 24.84 0.98 14.71
CA VAL A 8 23.81 2.02 14.61
C VAL A 8 23.31 2.29 16.04
N HIS A 9 23.82 3.36 16.65
CA HIS A 9 23.38 3.79 17.98
C HIS A 9 22.14 4.68 17.85
N GLY A 10 21.04 4.26 18.44
CA GLY A 10 19.92 5.14 18.76
C GLY A 10 20.29 6.12 19.88
N PRO A 11 19.64 7.29 19.99
CA PRO A 11 19.98 8.32 20.97
C PRO A 11 19.87 7.87 22.46
N HIS A 12 19.32 6.69 22.72
CA HIS A 12 19.15 6.13 24.08
C HIS A 12 19.95 4.85 24.36
N ASP A 13 20.72 4.33 23.38
CA ASP A 13 21.44 3.06 23.53
C ASP A 13 22.54 3.13 24.60
N HIS A 14 23.26 4.24 24.72
CA HIS A 14 24.33 4.39 25.71
C HIS A 14 23.83 4.39 27.16
N GLU A 15 22.69 4.98 27.45
CA GLU A 15 22.11 4.99 28.80
C GLU A 15 21.60 3.59 29.20
N LEU A 16 21.07 2.84 28.23
CA LEU A 16 20.60 1.47 28.43
C LEU A 16 21.77 0.50 28.66
N GLU A 17 22.86 0.62 27.91
CA GLU A 17 24.08 -0.19 28.08
C GLU A 17 24.73 0.05 29.46
N HIS A 18 24.88 1.31 29.88
CA HIS A 18 25.43 1.63 31.20
C HIS A 18 24.55 1.12 32.35
N ALA A 19 23.22 1.22 32.25
CA ALA A 19 22.32 0.72 33.25
C ALA A 19 22.31 -0.83 33.33
N ALA A 20 22.46 -1.51 32.18
CA ALA A 20 22.49 -2.98 32.12
C ALA A 20 23.80 -3.58 32.69
N GLN A 21 24.93 -2.86 32.60
CA GLN A 21 26.22 -3.31 33.16
C GLN A 21 26.28 -3.27 34.67
N HIS A 22 25.53 -2.38 35.34
CA HIS A 22 25.59 -2.22 36.78
C HIS A 22 24.65 -3.15 37.57
N GLU A 23 23.51 -3.61 37.00
CA GLU A 23 22.60 -4.56 37.60
C GLU A 23 21.96 -5.50 36.58
N PRO A 24 22.65 -6.51 36.05
CA PRO A 24 22.16 -7.35 34.95
C PRO A 24 20.92 -8.20 35.30
N LYS A 25 20.61 -8.38 36.61
CA LYS A 25 19.39 -9.07 37.06
C LYS A 25 18.31 -8.14 37.60
N GLY A 26 18.53 -6.82 37.58
CA GLY A 26 17.58 -5.81 38.04
C GLY A 26 16.60 -5.40 36.96
N MET A 27 15.64 -4.54 37.32
CA MET A 27 14.65 -3.91 36.44
C MET A 27 15.32 -3.28 35.19
N ALA A 28 16.49 -2.65 35.35
CA ALA A 28 17.22 -2.01 34.23
C ALA A 28 17.69 -3.01 33.19
N GLY A 29 18.28 -4.13 33.62
CA GLY A 29 18.71 -5.18 32.70
C GLY A 29 17.56 -5.84 31.93
N GLN A 30 16.42 -6.10 32.63
CA GLN A 30 15.23 -6.65 31.96
C GLN A 30 14.65 -5.70 30.92
N LEU A 31 14.49 -4.41 31.27
CA LEU A 31 13.97 -3.40 30.32
C LEU A 31 14.92 -3.18 29.13
N ALA A 32 16.25 -3.22 29.35
CA ALA A 32 17.22 -3.11 28.26
C ALA A 32 17.05 -4.25 27.23
N VAL A 33 16.98 -5.50 27.70
CA VAL A 33 16.79 -6.67 26.81
C VAL A 33 15.43 -6.59 26.10
N VAL A 34 14.35 -6.27 26.81
CA VAL A 34 13.01 -6.13 26.22
C VAL A 34 13.01 -5.03 25.17
N THR A 35 13.60 -3.88 25.44
CA THR A 35 13.68 -2.76 24.49
C THR A 35 14.43 -3.14 23.21
N ALA A 36 15.55 -3.86 23.34
CA ALA A 36 16.31 -4.35 22.18
C ALA A 36 15.49 -5.31 21.30
N ILE A 37 14.74 -6.24 21.95
CA ILE A 37 13.83 -7.14 21.22
C ILE A 37 12.71 -6.35 20.54
N LEU A 38 12.05 -5.43 21.26
CA LEU A 38 10.97 -4.62 20.71
C LEU A 38 11.45 -3.73 19.56
N ALA A 39 12.65 -3.16 19.65
CA ALA A 39 13.25 -2.37 18.57
C ALA A 39 13.46 -3.21 17.30
N THR A 40 13.98 -4.44 17.46
CA THR A 40 14.18 -5.37 16.34
C THR A 40 12.84 -5.77 15.69
N VAL A 41 11.86 -6.18 16.51
CA VAL A 41 10.52 -6.54 15.99
C VAL A 41 9.82 -5.33 15.37
N GLY A 42 9.93 -4.15 16.00
CA GLY A 42 9.39 -2.91 15.49
C GLY A 42 9.99 -2.51 14.14
N ALA A 43 11.29 -2.73 13.95
CA ALA A 43 11.95 -2.52 12.66
C ALA A 43 11.43 -3.48 11.57
N MET A 44 11.16 -4.75 11.92
CA MET A 44 10.53 -5.70 10.99
C MET A 44 9.11 -5.27 10.62
N PHE A 45 8.31 -4.82 11.58
CA PHE A 45 6.96 -4.32 11.31
C PHE A 45 6.99 -3.05 10.46
N ALA A 46 7.92 -2.14 10.71
CA ALA A 46 8.12 -0.94 9.90
C ALA A 46 8.50 -1.29 8.45
N TYR A 47 9.37 -2.29 8.26
CA TYR A 47 9.70 -2.80 6.93
C TYR A 47 8.46 -3.36 6.21
N MET A 48 7.67 -4.20 6.87
CA MET A 48 6.42 -4.75 6.30
C MET A 48 5.42 -3.66 5.95
N GLY A 49 5.28 -2.66 6.82
CA GLY A 49 4.46 -1.48 6.57
C GLY A 49 4.95 -0.68 5.35
N GLY A 50 6.26 -0.48 5.22
CA GLY A 50 6.87 0.17 4.06
C GLY A 50 6.66 -0.61 2.75
N ALA A 51 6.83 -1.93 2.79
CA ALA A 51 6.62 -2.80 1.64
C ALA A 51 5.16 -2.77 1.16
N THR A 52 4.19 -2.87 2.08
CA THR A 52 2.76 -2.80 1.71
C THR A 52 2.38 -1.42 1.17
N GLN A 53 2.92 -0.33 1.71
CA GLN A 53 2.72 1.01 1.17
C GLN A 53 3.29 1.15 -0.24
N ALA A 54 4.49 0.64 -0.48
CA ALA A 54 5.10 0.66 -1.81
C ALA A 54 4.26 -0.13 -2.83
N ASN A 55 3.79 -1.33 -2.46
CA ASN A 55 2.92 -2.15 -3.31
C ASN A 55 1.59 -1.44 -3.61
N ALA A 56 0.97 -0.79 -2.60
CA ALA A 56 -0.23 0.01 -2.81
C ALA A 56 0.00 1.10 -3.87
N GLY A 57 1.14 1.79 -3.81
CA GLY A 57 1.53 2.80 -4.79
C GLY A 57 1.71 2.24 -6.21
N LEU A 58 2.33 1.06 -6.34
CA LEU A 58 2.50 0.38 -7.63
C LEU A 58 1.13 0.00 -8.24
N PHE A 59 0.26 -0.65 -7.48
CA PHE A 59 -1.08 -1.01 -7.96
C PHE A 59 -1.92 0.22 -8.30
N LYS A 60 -1.79 1.31 -7.54
CA LYS A 60 -2.49 2.58 -7.86
C LYS A 60 -2.02 3.18 -9.18
N ASN A 61 -0.72 3.07 -9.46
CA ASN A 61 -0.16 3.51 -10.74
C ASN A 61 -0.67 2.64 -11.90
N ASP A 62 -0.69 1.31 -11.74
CA ASP A 62 -1.21 0.39 -12.74
C ASP A 62 -2.70 0.64 -13.02
N ALA A 63 -3.50 0.90 -11.98
CA ALA A 63 -4.89 1.31 -12.11
C ALA A 63 -5.04 2.60 -12.94
N ALA A 64 -4.21 3.61 -12.71
CA ALA A 64 -4.23 4.87 -13.45
C ALA A 64 -3.85 4.68 -14.92
N ILE A 65 -2.87 3.82 -15.20
CA ILE A 65 -2.47 3.45 -16.57
C ILE A 65 -3.65 2.79 -17.29
N LYS A 66 -4.27 1.76 -16.68
CA LYS A 66 -5.41 1.07 -17.26
C LYS A 66 -6.61 1.98 -17.50
N LYS A 67 -6.86 2.89 -16.57
CA LYS A 67 -7.92 3.90 -16.73
C LYS A 67 -7.64 4.84 -17.89
N THR A 68 -6.40 5.22 -18.11
CA THR A 68 -5.99 6.06 -19.23
C THR A 68 -6.15 5.31 -20.56
N GLU A 69 -5.75 4.02 -20.61
CA GLU A 69 -5.95 3.17 -21.78
C GLU A 69 -7.45 3.02 -22.10
N ALA A 70 -8.30 2.82 -21.11
CA ALA A 70 -9.75 2.78 -21.26
C ALA A 70 -10.30 4.08 -21.82
N ALA A 71 -9.86 5.23 -21.29
CA ALA A 71 -10.27 6.56 -21.79
C ALA A 71 -9.88 6.76 -23.27
N ASN A 72 -8.72 6.27 -23.68
CA ASN A 72 -8.29 6.29 -25.07
C ASN A 72 -9.20 5.42 -25.96
N GLN A 73 -9.61 4.24 -25.49
CA GLN A 73 -10.56 3.39 -26.22
C GLN A 73 -11.93 4.06 -26.33
N TRP A 74 -12.42 4.70 -25.26
CA TRP A 74 -13.66 5.47 -25.31
C TRP A 74 -13.58 6.66 -26.30
N SER A 75 -12.46 7.36 -26.35
CA SER A 75 -12.22 8.42 -27.35
C SER A 75 -12.23 7.87 -28.76
N TYR A 76 -11.64 6.68 -28.96
CA TYR A 76 -11.68 5.99 -30.26
C TYR A 76 -13.11 5.55 -30.61
N TYR A 77 -13.86 5.02 -29.66
CA TYR A 77 -15.29 4.72 -29.83
C TYR A 77 -16.10 5.94 -30.28
N GLN A 78 -15.88 7.09 -29.65
CA GLN A 78 -16.55 8.36 -30.03
C GLN A 78 -16.19 8.77 -31.46
N SER A 79 -14.93 8.64 -31.84
CA SER A 79 -14.50 8.96 -33.20
C SER A 79 -15.16 8.07 -34.25
N LYS A 80 -15.32 6.77 -33.97
CA LYS A 80 -16.05 5.84 -34.83
C LYS A 80 -17.54 6.14 -34.86
N SER A 81 -18.11 6.56 -33.72
CA SER A 81 -19.51 7.00 -33.66
C SER A 81 -19.76 8.24 -34.54
N ALA A 82 -18.86 9.22 -34.53
CA ALA A 82 -18.93 10.39 -35.39
C ALA A 82 -18.87 10.00 -36.89
N LYS A 83 -17.96 9.09 -37.25
CA LYS A 83 -17.87 8.57 -38.62
C LYS A 83 -19.14 7.82 -39.04
N GLN A 84 -19.70 7.00 -38.15
CA GLN A 84 -20.97 6.32 -38.42
C GLN A 84 -22.10 7.32 -38.65
N ASN A 85 -22.25 8.33 -37.78
CA ASN A 85 -23.29 9.36 -37.93
C ASN A 85 -23.11 10.15 -39.26
N LEU A 86 -21.88 10.46 -39.67
CA LEU A 86 -21.61 11.08 -40.96
C LEU A 86 -22.00 10.18 -42.14
N SER A 87 -21.74 8.86 -42.03
CA SER A 87 -22.14 7.91 -43.07
C SER A 87 -23.67 7.77 -43.13
N GLU A 88 -24.37 7.78 -41.99
CA GLU A 88 -25.83 7.78 -41.93
C GLU A 88 -26.42 9.02 -42.59
N LEU A 89 -25.88 10.20 -42.28
CA LEU A 89 -26.28 11.44 -42.98
C LEU A 89 -25.96 11.39 -44.46
N ALA A 90 -24.82 10.81 -44.85
CA ALA A 90 -24.41 10.69 -46.24
C ALA A 90 -25.35 9.78 -47.04
N VAL A 91 -25.94 8.74 -46.45
CA VAL A 91 -26.97 7.92 -47.14
C VAL A 91 -28.18 8.78 -47.52
N GLU A 92 -28.61 9.70 -46.66
CA GLU A 92 -29.77 10.57 -46.93
C GLU A 92 -29.51 11.62 -48.05
N LEU A 93 -28.25 12.05 -48.18
CA LEU A 93 -27.88 13.16 -49.04
C LEU A 93 -27.22 12.73 -50.37
N ALA A 94 -26.71 11.49 -50.44
CA ALA A 94 -25.95 11.01 -51.59
C ALA A 94 -26.87 10.50 -52.71
N PRO A 95 -26.36 10.49 -53.98
CA PRO A 95 -27.06 9.83 -55.08
C PRO A 95 -27.27 8.34 -54.77
N PRO A 96 -28.39 7.73 -55.30
CA PRO A 96 -28.71 6.31 -55.00
C PRO A 96 -27.59 5.32 -55.30
N ALA A 97 -26.76 5.59 -56.28
CA ALA A 97 -25.60 4.75 -56.66
C ALA A 97 -24.52 4.66 -55.56
N ARG A 98 -24.57 5.53 -54.54
CA ARG A 98 -23.62 5.54 -53.43
C ARG A 98 -24.21 5.00 -52.09
N HIS A 99 -25.50 4.68 -52.06
CA HIS A 99 -26.16 4.25 -50.82
C HIS A 99 -25.56 2.96 -50.27
N ASP A 100 -25.29 1.96 -51.13
CA ASP A 100 -24.73 0.67 -50.70
C ASP A 100 -23.34 0.86 -50.05
N PHE A 101 -22.53 1.72 -50.61
CA PHE A 101 -21.21 2.04 -50.05
C PHE A 101 -21.31 2.59 -48.62
N TYR A 102 -22.19 3.57 -48.39
CA TYR A 102 -22.35 4.13 -47.05
C TYR A 102 -23.05 3.15 -46.07
N ALA A 103 -23.96 2.33 -46.56
CA ALA A 103 -24.61 1.28 -45.75
C ALA A 103 -23.57 0.26 -45.25
N GLU A 104 -22.61 -0.13 -46.08
CA GLU A 104 -21.52 -1.00 -45.68
C GLU A 104 -20.58 -0.32 -44.64
N GLU A 105 -20.25 0.97 -44.86
CA GLU A 105 -19.46 1.75 -43.90
C GLU A 105 -20.16 1.80 -42.52
N ILE A 106 -21.49 2.04 -42.47
CA ILE A 106 -22.27 2.04 -41.23
C ILE A 106 -22.18 0.70 -40.55
N LYS A 107 -22.35 -0.41 -41.27
CA LYS A 107 -22.24 -1.76 -40.74
C LYS A 107 -20.84 -2.03 -40.16
N ARG A 108 -19.81 -1.63 -40.88
CA ARG A 108 -18.42 -1.75 -40.45
C ARG A 108 -18.17 -0.96 -39.15
N TYR A 109 -18.58 0.32 -39.10
CA TYR A 109 -18.40 1.13 -37.89
C TYR A 109 -19.17 0.60 -36.69
N LYS A 110 -20.36 0.01 -36.88
CA LYS A 110 -21.11 -0.64 -35.82
C LYS A 110 -20.36 -1.84 -35.24
N ALA A 111 -19.76 -2.67 -36.12
CA ALA A 111 -18.96 -3.81 -35.68
C ALA A 111 -17.70 -3.35 -34.90
N GLU A 112 -16.91 -2.45 -35.52
CA GLU A 112 -15.68 -1.90 -34.89
C GLU A 112 -15.98 -1.26 -33.50
N LYS A 113 -17.09 -0.55 -33.37
CA LYS A 113 -17.51 0.06 -32.08
C LYS A 113 -17.78 -0.97 -31.01
N ASN A 114 -18.36 -2.11 -31.36
CA ASN A 114 -18.61 -3.18 -30.38
C ASN A 114 -17.30 -3.74 -29.84
N ASP A 115 -16.31 -3.97 -30.70
CA ASP A 115 -14.99 -4.46 -30.30
C ASP A 115 -14.26 -3.43 -29.43
N ILE A 116 -14.30 -2.13 -29.82
CA ILE A 116 -13.69 -1.04 -29.05
C ILE A 116 -14.36 -0.91 -27.69
N LYS A 117 -15.68 -1.00 -27.63
CA LYS A 117 -16.43 -0.95 -26.36
C LYS A 117 -16.04 -2.10 -25.44
N ALA A 118 -15.98 -3.32 -25.96
CA ALA A 118 -15.57 -4.48 -25.18
C ALA A 118 -14.12 -4.32 -24.64
N ALA A 119 -13.22 -3.77 -25.46
CA ALA A 119 -11.85 -3.49 -25.03
C ALA A 119 -11.80 -2.40 -23.93
N ALA A 120 -12.59 -1.34 -24.07
CA ALA A 120 -12.67 -0.28 -23.05
C ALA A 120 -13.21 -0.80 -21.72
N GLU A 121 -14.32 -1.54 -21.74
CA GLU A 121 -14.93 -2.15 -20.56
C GLU A 121 -13.98 -3.14 -19.84
N LYS A 122 -13.21 -3.92 -20.61
CA LYS A 122 -12.17 -4.79 -20.06
C LYS A 122 -11.09 -3.99 -19.33
N LEU A 123 -10.59 -2.91 -19.92
CA LEU A 123 -9.57 -2.06 -19.31
C LEU A 123 -10.09 -1.36 -18.04
N GLU A 124 -11.37 -0.95 -18.03
CA GLU A 124 -12.01 -0.42 -16.82
C GLU A 124 -12.08 -1.45 -15.70
N ALA A 125 -12.42 -2.70 -16.04
CA ALA A 125 -12.43 -3.80 -15.08
C ALA A 125 -11.03 -4.09 -14.53
N GLU A 126 -9.99 -4.10 -15.37
CA GLU A 126 -8.60 -4.25 -14.97
C GLU A 126 -8.16 -3.09 -14.05
N SER A 127 -8.50 -1.84 -14.42
CA SER A 127 -8.23 -0.66 -13.58
C SER A 127 -8.85 -0.80 -12.19
N LYS A 128 -10.10 -1.23 -12.13
CA LYS A 128 -10.79 -1.45 -10.87
C LYS A 128 -10.13 -2.55 -10.04
N ALA A 129 -9.72 -3.65 -10.66
CA ALA A 129 -9.04 -4.74 -9.95
C ALA A 129 -7.72 -4.27 -9.32
N PHE A 130 -6.94 -3.44 -10.00
CA PHE A 130 -5.74 -2.83 -9.44
C PHE A 130 -6.05 -1.82 -8.33
N ASP A 131 -7.12 -1.04 -8.44
CA ASP A 131 -7.56 -0.14 -7.37
C ASP A 131 -7.95 -0.92 -6.10
N ASP A 132 -8.67 -2.02 -6.25
CA ASP A 132 -9.06 -2.89 -5.14
C ASP A 132 -7.81 -3.51 -4.46
N GLN A 133 -6.80 -3.95 -5.24
CA GLN A 133 -5.52 -4.44 -4.72
C GLN A 133 -4.74 -3.33 -3.98
N SER A 134 -4.73 -2.11 -4.53
CA SER A 134 -4.10 -0.96 -3.87
C SER A 134 -4.74 -0.67 -2.52
N ALA A 135 -6.07 -0.70 -2.45
CA ALA A 135 -6.82 -0.48 -1.21
C ALA A 135 -6.51 -1.54 -0.15
N GLU A 136 -6.42 -2.81 -0.55
CA GLU A 136 -6.05 -3.92 0.35
C GLU A 136 -4.63 -3.74 0.90
N GLN A 137 -3.65 -3.42 0.05
CA GLN A 137 -2.28 -3.17 0.50
C GLN A 137 -2.19 -1.95 1.45
N MET A 138 -2.97 -0.91 1.19
CA MET A 138 -3.04 0.25 2.08
C MET A 138 -3.69 -0.10 3.43
N HIS A 139 -4.70 -0.96 3.45
CA HIS A 139 -5.29 -1.47 4.68
C HIS A 139 -4.26 -2.24 5.52
N GLN A 140 -3.48 -3.11 4.88
CA GLN A 140 -2.38 -3.83 5.53
C GLN A 140 -1.29 -2.88 6.06
N HIS A 141 -0.94 -1.84 5.29
CA HIS A 141 -0.01 -0.81 5.74
C HIS A 141 -0.48 -0.16 7.05
N HIS A 142 -1.75 0.21 7.16
CA HIS A 142 -2.28 0.82 8.38
C HIS A 142 -2.19 -0.12 9.60
N ARG A 143 -2.41 -1.40 9.42
CA ARG A 143 -2.27 -2.39 10.51
C ARG A 143 -0.83 -2.51 10.99
N TRP A 144 0.13 -2.60 10.07
CA TRP A 144 1.55 -2.60 10.41
C TRP A 144 1.98 -1.31 11.11
N ALA A 145 1.47 -0.16 10.66
CA ALA A 145 1.75 1.13 11.27
C ALA A 145 1.22 1.21 12.71
N GLN A 146 0.02 0.69 12.98
CA GLN A 146 -0.54 0.62 14.33
C GLN A 146 0.31 -0.26 15.25
N ALA A 147 0.71 -1.45 14.78
CA ALA A 147 1.56 -2.36 15.53
C ALA A 147 2.92 -1.72 15.84
N THR A 148 3.56 -1.11 14.85
CA THR A 148 4.84 -0.41 15.00
C THR A 148 4.73 0.74 16.01
N THR A 149 3.66 1.54 15.91
CA THR A 149 3.44 2.67 16.83
C THR A 149 3.28 2.20 18.28
N ALA A 150 2.54 1.12 18.51
CA ALA A 150 2.39 0.56 19.86
C ALA A 150 3.73 0.11 20.44
N LEU A 151 4.58 -0.55 19.66
CA LEU A 151 5.92 -0.96 20.08
C LEU A 151 6.83 0.26 20.35
N GLN A 152 6.77 1.29 19.53
CA GLN A 152 7.57 2.51 19.75
C GLN A 152 7.17 3.26 21.00
N ILE A 153 5.86 3.31 21.32
CA ILE A 153 5.38 3.87 22.59
C ILE A 153 5.89 3.03 23.77
N ALA A 154 5.88 1.70 23.67
CA ALA A 154 6.42 0.81 24.70
C ALA A 154 7.91 1.06 24.95
N ILE A 155 8.71 1.23 23.88
CA ILE A 155 10.14 1.57 23.96
C ILE A 155 10.35 2.92 24.64
N ALA A 156 9.61 3.95 24.26
CA ALA A 156 9.70 5.27 24.89
C ALA A 156 9.34 5.22 26.38
N MET A 157 8.31 4.45 26.74
CA MET A 157 7.93 4.23 28.14
C MET A 157 8.97 3.45 28.92
N ALA A 158 9.69 2.51 28.29
CA ALA A 158 10.79 1.80 28.95
C ALA A 158 11.91 2.76 29.37
N ALA A 159 12.27 3.73 28.54
CA ALA A 159 13.24 4.77 28.90
C ALA A 159 12.76 5.60 30.11
N ILE A 160 11.47 6.00 30.14
CA ILE A 160 10.89 6.73 31.28
C ILE A 160 10.87 5.87 32.54
N ALA A 161 10.56 4.57 32.42
CA ALA A 161 10.56 3.64 33.55
C ALA A 161 11.95 3.49 34.19
N LEU A 162 13.00 3.43 33.35
CA LEU A 162 14.40 3.40 33.78
C LEU A 162 14.81 4.66 34.55
N LEU A 163 14.46 5.82 34.04
CA LEU A 163 14.79 7.11 34.67
C LEU A 163 14.04 7.33 35.99
N THR A 164 12.78 6.95 36.04
CA THR A 164 11.91 7.18 37.22
C THR A 164 11.96 6.06 38.25
N LYS A 165 12.48 4.87 37.90
CA LYS A 165 12.53 3.65 38.72
C LYS A 165 11.16 3.22 39.30
N LYS A 166 10.05 3.59 38.62
CA LYS A 166 8.68 3.28 39.06
C LYS A 166 8.23 1.93 38.49
N ARG A 167 7.98 0.93 39.32
CA ARG A 167 7.57 -0.43 38.91
C ARG A 167 6.26 -0.50 38.13
N TRP A 168 5.31 0.40 38.37
CA TRP A 168 4.06 0.40 37.60
C TRP A 168 4.27 0.73 36.11
N LEU A 169 5.30 1.55 35.78
CA LEU A 169 5.69 1.83 34.41
C LEU A 169 6.25 0.59 33.70
N GLU A 170 6.98 -0.25 34.42
CA GLU A 170 7.44 -1.54 33.89
C GLU A 170 6.26 -2.42 33.44
N GLY A 171 5.23 -2.52 34.29
CA GLY A 171 3.98 -3.22 33.94
C GLY A 171 3.29 -2.62 32.69
N ALA A 172 3.28 -1.29 32.56
CA ALA A 172 2.72 -0.62 31.41
C ALA A 172 3.53 -0.88 30.12
N VAL A 173 4.86 -0.96 30.19
CA VAL A 173 5.72 -1.35 29.07
C VAL A 173 5.38 -2.74 28.58
N PHE A 174 5.26 -3.73 29.47
CA PHE A 174 4.89 -5.10 29.08
C PHE A 174 3.48 -5.18 28.47
N ALA A 175 2.52 -4.45 29.02
CA ALA A 175 1.15 -4.41 28.51
C ALA A 175 1.11 -3.82 27.08
N LEU A 176 1.77 -2.68 26.86
CA LEU A 176 1.85 -2.07 25.52
C LEU A 176 2.63 -2.94 24.52
N SER A 177 3.70 -3.60 24.96
CA SER A 177 4.45 -4.56 24.16
C SER A 177 3.57 -5.71 23.69
N ALA A 178 2.79 -6.28 24.60
CA ALA A 178 1.85 -7.37 24.29
C ALA A 178 0.78 -6.90 23.28
N ILE A 179 0.24 -5.69 23.44
CA ILE A 179 -0.71 -5.09 22.50
C ILE A 179 -0.06 -4.92 21.11
N GLY A 180 1.15 -4.35 21.04
CA GLY A 180 1.87 -4.16 19.79
C GLY A 180 2.17 -5.47 19.05
N LEU A 181 2.60 -6.50 19.79
CA LEU A 181 2.84 -7.84 19.24
C LEU A 181 1.54 -8.50 18.76
N ALA A 182 0.44 -8.37 19.52
CA ALA A 182 -0.87 -8.89 19.10
C ALA A 182 -1.37 -8.21 17.83
N LEU A 183 -1.25 -6.88 17.71
CA LEU A 183 -1.59 -6.14 16.50
C LEU A 183 -0.73 -6.59 15.31
N GLY A 184 0.57 -6.81 15.51
CA GLY A 184 1.46 -7.34 14.48
C GLY A 184 1.08 -8.75 14.04
N ALA A 185 0.70 -9.63 14.97
CA ALA A 185 0.21 -10.97 14.64
C ALA A 185 -1.10 -10.92 13.83
N LEU A 186 -2.04 -10.04 14.19
CA LEU A 186 -3.27 -9.81 13.41
C LEU A 186 -2.97 -9.26 12.02
N ALA A 187 -2.03 -8.30 11.90
CA ALA A 187 -1.58 -7.81 10.60
C ALA A 187 -0.98 -8.92 9.73
N TRP A 188 -0.21 -9.82 10.33
CA TRP A 188 0.35 -10.99 9.62
C TRP A 188 -0.72 -11.95 9.13
N MET A 189 -1.78 -12.14 9.90
CA MET A 189 -2.91 -13.02 9.57
C MET A 189 -3.90 -12.40 8.58
N HIS A 190 -3.65 -11.17 8.10
CA HIS A 190 -4.56 -10.42 7.20
C HIS A 190 -5.98 -10.22 7.77
N VAL A 191 -6.10 -10.13 9.09
CA VAL A 191 -7.38 -9.94 9.80
C VAL A 191 -7.58 -8.49 10.22
#